data_853d07a8d17b1b9c3c18f8deb4a9946f
#
_entry.id   853d07a8d17b1b9c3c18f8deb4a9946f
#
_cell.length_a   1.000
_cell.length_b   1.000
_cell.length_c   1.000
_cell.angle_alpha   90.00
_cell.angle_beta   90.00
_cell.angle_gamma   90.00
#
_symmetry.space_group_name_H-M   'P 1'
#
loop_
_entity.id
_entity.type
_entity.pdbx_description
1 polymer ?
#
loop_
_entity_poly.entity_id
_entity_poly.type
_entity_poly.pdbx_seq_one_letter_code
_entity_poly.pdbx_strand_id
1 'polypeptide(L)'
;MKVKYLEVDNDVNVFVVGDIHACYTLLKEKLKEVGFNYNRDLLIAVGDLVDRGKENEKCVGLLNEHWFTSIKGNHEDFCYKGMMDDHIKFYHRMPNNGGEWFYELPDDLMEAVGRRLNQLPIMLEVKYKGKKFGFVHADLPVQDWELAKEMFRSSQLIA
;
A
#
# COMPACT_ATOMS: atom_id res chain seq x y z
N MET A 1 -9.41 -6.58 -5.27
CA MET A 1 -8.56 -7.55 -6.06
C MET A 1 -7.33 -7.86 -5.22
N LYS A 2 -7.03 -9.13 -4.88
CA LYS A 2 -5.90 -9.45 -3.99
C LYS A 2 -4.55 -9.52 -4.73
N VAL A 3 -4.54 -9.83 -6.03
CA VAL A 3 -3.33 -9.90 -6.85
C VAL A 3 -3.46 -8.93 -8.02
N LYS A 4 -2.50 -8.02 -8.17
CA LYS A 4 -2.41 -7.05 -9.28
C LYS A 4 -1.26 -7.44 -10.20
N TYR A 5 -1.45 -7.26 -11.50
CA TYR A 5 -0.42 -7.44 -12.54
C TYR A 5 -0.13 -6.09 -13.19
N LEU A 6 1.13 -5.81 -13.40
CA LEU A 6 1.58 -4.60 -14.06
C LEU A 6 2.67 -4.95 -15.08
N GLU A 7 2.55 -4.49 -16.29
CA GLU A 7 3.61 -4.49 -17.29
C GLU A 7 4.13 -3.07 -17.43
N VAL A 8 5.44 -2.88 -17.29
CA VAL A 8 6.10 -1.58 -17.31
C VAL A 8 7.00 -1.52 -18.54
N ASP A 9 6.91 -0.42 -19.28
CA ASP A 9 7.73 -0.16 -20.47
C ASP A 9 9.23 -0.09 -20.11
N ASN A 10 10.08 -0.51 -21.02
CA ASN A 10 11.51 -0.67 -20.77
C ASN A 10 12.27 0.66 -20.56
N ASP A 11 11.71 1.77 -21.01
CA ASP A 11 12.25 3.13 -20.87
C ASP A 11 11.82 3.84 -19.58
N VAL A 12 10.88 3.25 -18.83
CA VAL A 12 10.48 3.71 -17.50
C VAL A 12 11.52 3.27 -16.47
N ASN A 13 11.93 4.15 -15.54
CA ASN A 13 12.67 3.72 -14.36
C ASN A 13 11.68 3.32 -13.27
N VAL A 14 11.91 2.17 -12.67
CA VAL A 14 11.09 1.66 -11.57
C VAL A 14 11.86 1.80 -10.27
N PHE A 15 11.27 2.51 -9.32
CA PHE A 15 11.76 2.67 -7.95
C PHE A 15 10.87 1.91 -6.99
N VAL A 16 11.44 1.41 -5.91
CA VAL A 16 10.70 0.70 -4.86
C VAL A 16 11.00 1.38 -3.53
N VAL A 17 9.96 1.57 -2.72
CA VAL A 17 10.07 2.11 -1.36
C VAL A 17 9.40 1.17 -0.37
N GLY A 18 10.01 1.04 0.81
CA GLY A 18 9.43 0.35 1.97
C GLY A 18 8.29 1.14 2.63
N ASP A 19 8.10 0.90 3.91
CA ASP A 19 7.11 1.55 4.75
C ASP A 19 7.31 3.07 4.75
N ILE A 20 6.26 3.82 4.42
CA ILE A 20 6.29 5.29 4.34
C ILE A 20 5.84 5.91 5.66
N HIS A 21 4.87 5.28 6.32
CA HIS A 21 4.36 5.70 7.62
C HIS A 21 4.13 7.21 7.73
N ALA A 22 3.29 7.73 6.82
CA ALA A 22 2.89 9.15 6.80
C ALA A 22 4.07 10.15 6.77
N CYS A 23 5.22 9.76 6.22
CA CYS A 23 6.41 10.61 6.03
C CYS A 23 6.47 11.16 4.59
N TYR A 24 5.39 11.79 4.13
CA TYR A 24 5.27 12.30 2.75
C TYR A 24 6.38 13.26 2.36
N THR A 25 6.69 14.24 3.20
CA THR A 25 7.75 15.25 2.93
C THR A 25 9.10 14.57 2.76
N LEU A 26 9.45 13.63 3.64
CA LEU A 26 10.71 12.88 3.53
C LEU A 26 10.76 12.05 2.23
N LEU A 27 9.64 11.39 1.87
CA LEU A 27 9.54 10.66 0.60
C LEU A 27 9.83 11.59 -0.59
N LYS A 28 9.22 12.79 -0.63
CA LYS A 28 9.41 13.76 -1.71
C LYS A 28 10.86 14.25 -1.79
N GLU A 29 11.52 14.45 -0.65
CA GLU A 29 12.94 14.79 -0.59
C GLU A 29 13.82 13.67 -1.17
N LYS A 30 13.56 12.41 -0.78
CA LYS A 30 14.29 11.25 -1.31
C LYS A 30 14.06 11.03 -2.80
N LEU A 31 12.85 11.21 -3.30
CA LEU A 31 12.57 11.15 -4.73
C LEU A 31 13.35 12.24 -5.51
N LYS A 32 13.47 13.45 -4.94
CA LYS A 32 14.30 14.52 -5.52
C LYS A 32 15.77 14.16 -5.52
N GLU A 33 16.31 13.61 -4.43
CA GLU A 33 17.70 13.18 -4.32
C GLU A 33 18.09 12.15 -5.38
N VAL A 34 17.19 11.20 -5.71
CA VAL A 34 17.44 10.17 -6.72
C VAL A 34 17.09 10.64 -8.14
N GLY A 35 16.67 11.87 -8.34
CA GLY A 35 16.33 12.44 -9.64
C GLY A 35 15.06 11.84 -10.25
N PHE A 36 14.07 11.45 -9.42
CA PHE A 36 12.81 10.85 -9.87
C PHE A 36 12.04 11.80 -10.81
N ASN A 37 11.66 11.29 -11.98
CA ASN A 37 10.88 12.04 -12.95
C ASN A 37 9.40 11.65 -12.88
N TYR A 38 8.58 12.51 -12.29
CA TYR A 38 7.13 12.28 -12.09
C TYR A 38 6.32 12.05 -13.36
N ASN A 39 6.84 12.47 -14.52
CA ASN A 39 6.15 12.28 -15.82
C ASN A 39 6.51 10.97 -16.51
N ARG A 40 7.54 10.25 -16.03
CA ARG A 40 8.04 9.06 -16.69
C ARG A 40 8.24 7.89 -15.75
N ASP A 41 8.79 8.13 -14.56
CA ASP A 41 9.24 7.08 -13.67
C ASP A 41 8.07 6.53 -12.83
N LEU A 42 8.18 5.30 -12.35
CA LEU A 42 7.19 4.63 -11.52
C LEU A 42 7.76 4.36 -10.12
N LEU A 43 7.02 4.73 -9.09
CA LEU A 43 7.30 4.36 -7.70
C LEU A 43 6.33 3.27 -7.24
N ILE A 44 6.88 2.16 -6.74
CA ILE A 44 6.14 1.07 -6.12
C ILE A 44 6.40 1.11 -4.61
N ALA A 45 5.35 1.31 -3.80
CA ALA A 45 5.42 1.16 -2.35
C ALA A 45 4.97 -0.25 -1.95
N VAL A 46 5.63 -0.82 -0.94
CA VAL A 46 5.31 -2.18 -0.49
C VAL A 46 4.37 -2.21 0.73
N GLY A 47 3.51 -1.21 0.86
CA GLY A 47 2.52 -1.08 1.94
C GLY A 47 2.97 -0.14 3.05
N ASP A 48 2.16 -0.06 4.10
CA ASP A 48 2.35 0.80 5.28
C ASP A 48 2.59 2.26 4.90
N LEU A 49 1.65 2.82 4.14
CA LEU A 49 1.67 4.21 3.69
C LEU A 49 1.34 5.18 4.83
N VAL A 50 0.48 4.74 5.75
CA VAL A 50 -0.15 5.55 6.78
C VAL A 50 0.34 5.19 8.18
N ASP A 51 -0.14 5.93 9.17
CA ASP A 51 0.13 5.77 10.60
C ASP A 51 1.54 6.21 11.03
N ARG A 52 1.72 6.37 12.35
CA ARG A 52 2.96 6.79 13.03
C ARG A 52 3.41 8.21 12.72
N GLY A 53 3.49 8.58 11.45
CA GLY A 53 3.82 9.95 11.02
C GLY A 53 2.61 10.89 11.03
N LYS A 54 2.82 12.11 10.54
CA LYS A 54 1.83 13.19 10.64
C LYS A 54 1.14 13.54 9.31
N GLU A 55 1.60 13.00 8.18
CA GLU A 55 1.14 13.42 6.86
C GLU A 55 0.27 12.34 6.20
N ASN A 56 -0.63 11.73 6.97
CA ASN A 56 -1.44 10.59 6.56
C ASN A 56 -2.27 10.87 5.30
N GLU A 57 -3.02 11.98 5.27
CA GLU A 57 -3.87 12.34 4.14
C GLU A 57 -3.05 12.58 2.86
N LYS A 58 -1.85 13.16 2.99
CA LYS A 58 -0.95 13.33 1.84
C LYS A 58 -0.45 11.99 1.30
N CYS A 59 -0.17 11.02 2.18
CA CYS A 59 0.25 9.68 1.78
C CYS A 59 -0.91 8.90 1.15
N VAL A 60 -2.13 9.02 1.66
CA VAL A 60 -3.33 8.49 0.99
C VAL A 60 -3.51 9.12 -0.38
N GLY A 61 -3.25 10.43 -0.50
CA GLY A 61 -3.32 11.17 -1.77
C GLY A 61 -2.38 10.63 -2.86
N LEU A 62 -1.24 10.00 -2.50
CA LEU A 62 -0.34 9.36 -3.46
C LEU A 62 -1.05 8.30 -4.33
N LEU A 63 -2.09 7.66 -3.81
CA LEU A 63 -2.85 6.65 -4.54
C LEU A 63 -3.62 7.21 -5.76
N ASN A 64 -3.69 8.52 -5.92
CA ASN A 64 -4.28 9.18 -7.08
C ASN A 64 -3.24 9.58 -8.13
N GLU A 65 -1.95 9.42 -7.81
CA GLU A 65 -0.86 9.79 -8.69
C GLU A 65 -0.57 8.69 -9.71
N HIS A 66 -0.43 9.06 -10.99
CA HIS A 66 -0.18 8.10 -12.07
C HIS A 66 1.21 7.43 -12.00
N TRP A 67 2.16 8.08 -11.32
CA TRP A 67 3.52 7.61 -11.11
C TRP A 67 3.68 6.73 -9.86
N PHE A 68 2.59 6.48 -9.13
CA PHE A 68 2.61 5.77 -7.85
C PHE A 68 1.70 4.54 -7.85
N THR A 69 2.16 3.45 -7.27
CA THR A 69 1.32 2.30 -6.94
C THR A 69 1.78 1.68 -5.63
N SER A 70 0.85 1.07 -4.92
CA SER A 70 1.15 0.39 -3.65
C SER A 70 0.46 -0.96 -3.56
N ILE A 71 1.02 -1.84 -2.75
CA ILE A 71 0.32 -2.98 -2.18
C ILE A 71 -0.19 -2.61 -0.79
N LYS A 72 -1.04 -3.47 -0.21
CA LYS A 72 -1.61 -3.28 1.11
C LYS A 72 -0.67 -3.83 2.19
N GLY A 73 -0.32 -3.01 3.18
CA GLY A 73 0.31 -3.41 4.41
C GLY A 73 -0.71 -3.69 5.52
N ASN A 74 -0.23 -4.03 6.71
CA ASN A 74 -1.10 -4.25 7.86
C ASN A 74 -1.73 -2.95 8.39
N HIS A 75 -1.08 -1.81 8.23
CA HIS A 75 -1.62 -0.52 8.65
C HIS A 75 -2.82 -0.09 7.80
N GLU A 76 -2.82 -0.33 6.50
CA GLU A 76 -3.99 -0.16 5.64
C GLU A 76 -5.14 -1.10 6.05
N ASP A 77 -4.82 -2.32 6.42
CA ASP A 77 -5.82 -3.32 6.85
C ASP A 77 -6.44 -2.95 8.20
N PHE A 78 -5.66 -2.36 9.13
CA PHE A 78 -6.16 -1.84 10.40
C PHE A 78 -7.17 -0.70 10.21
N CYS A 79 -6.91 0.24 9.29
CA CYS A 79 -7.86 1.29 8.97
C CYS A 79 -9.22 0.72 8.57
N TYR A 80 -9.24 -0.25 7.66
CA TYR A 80 -10.50 -0.81 7.18
C TYR A 80 -11.19 -1.70 8.22
N LYS A 81 -10.46 -2.64 8.83
CA LYS A 81 -11.03 -3.58 9.81
C LYS A 81 -11.46 -2.90 11.11
N GLY A 82 -10.73 -1.88 11.54
CA GLY A 82 -11.05 -1.13 12.74
C GLY A 82 -12.32 -0.29 12.66
N MET A 83 -12.89 -0.09 11.46
CA MET A 83 -14.24 0.47 11.31
C MET A 83 -15.34 -0.50 11.73
N MET A 84 -15.06 -1.82 11.75
CA MET A 84 -16.05 -2.88 11.97
C MET A 84 -15.76 -3.72 13.23
N ASP A 85 -14.57 -3.61 13.80
CA ASP A 85 -14.11 -4.41 14.93
C ASP A 85 -13.42 -3.53 15.97
N ASP A 86 -14.05 -3.40 17.15
CA ASP A 86 -13.58 -2.56 18.25
C ASP A 86 -12.24 -3.04 18.83
N HIS A 87 -11.91 -4.32 18.76
CA HIS A 87 -10.60 -4.85 19.22
C HIS A 87 -9.50 -4.39 18.27
N ILE A 88 -9.73 -4.45 16.96
CA ILE A 88 -8.79 -3.95 15.95
C ILE A 88 -8.67 -2.43 16.07
N LYS A 89 -9.78 -1.71 16.23
CA LYS A 89 -9.80 -0.27 16.48
C LYS A 89 -8.94 0.10 17.68
N PHE A 90 -9.12 -0.57 18.82
CA PHE A 90 -8.33 -0.34 20.02
C PHE A 90 -6.84 -0.58 19.76
N TYR A 91 -6.48 -1.71 19.14
CA TYR A 91 -5.10 -2.05 18.80
C TYR A 91 -4.47 -1.02 17.85
N HIS A 92 -5.19 -0.61 16.82
CA HIS A 92 -4.74 0.37 15.83
C HIS A 92 -4.46 1.75 16.46
N ARG A 93 -5.26 2.15 17.44
CA ARG A 93 -5.10 3.42 18.18
C ARG A 93 -3.94 3.44 19.17
N MET A 94 -3.33 2.30 19.47
CA MET A 94 -2.17 2.27 20.37
C MET A 94 -1.04 3.16 19.84
N PRO A 95 -0.28 3.87 20.72
CA PRO A 95 0.76 4.82 20.31
C PRO A 95 1.82 4.25 19.36
N ASN A 96 2.18 2.97 19.52
CA ASN A 96 3.15 2.30 18.65
C ASN A 96 2.60 1.97 17.25
N ASN A 97 1.28 1.92 17.09
CA ASN A 97 0.62 1.74 15.79
C ASN A 97 0.27 3.09 15.13
N GLY A 98 -0.09 4.11 15.92
CA GLY A 98 -0.26 5.48 15.45
C GLY A 98 -1.51 5.75 14.63
N GLY A 99 -2.54 4.90 14.75
CA GLY A 99 -3.77 4.98 13.94
C GLY A 99 -4.85 5.93 14.49
N GLU A 100 -4.57 6.74 15.54
CA GLU A 100 -5.56 7.65 16.14
C GLU A 100 -6.14 8.63 15.11
N TRP A 101 -5.30 9.20 14.25
CA TRP A 101 -5.67 10.16 13.21
C TRP A 101 -6.86 9.70 12.36
N PHE A 102 -6.93 8.39 12.08
CA PHE A 102 -7.95 7.81 11.21
C PHE A 102 -9.36 7.94 11.81
N TYR A 103 -9.48 7.74 13.12
CA TYR A 103 -10.75 7.83 13.85
C TYR A 103 -11.11 9.26 14.27
N GLU A 104 -10.25 10.23 14.01
CA GLU A 104 -10.52 11.67 14.15
C GLU A 104 -11.09 12.29 12.86
N LEU A 105 -11.07 11.54 11.75
CA LEU A 105 -11.68 11.96 10.50
C LEU A 105 -13.21 12.03 10.63
N PRO A 106 -13.89 12.94 9.89
CA PRO A 106 -15.33 12.85 9.69
C PRO A 106 -15.75 11.47 9.16
N ASP A 107 -16.92 10.97 9.58
CA ASP A 107 -17.35 9.59 9.30
C ASP A 107 -17.33 9.23 7.81
N ASP A 108 -17.78 10.13 6.95
CA ASP A 108 -17.80 9.96 5.49
C ASP A 108 -16.38 9.87 4.90
N LEU A 109 -15.45 10.66 5.42
CA LEU A 109 -14.04 10.64 4.99
C LEU A 109 -13.33 9.41 5.53
N MET A 110 -13.56 9.02 6.79
CA MET A 110 -13.04 7.80 7.39
C MET A 110 -13.46 6.58 6.56
N GLU A 111 -14.74 6.47 6.21
CA GLU A 111 -15.25 5.39 5.38
C GLU A 111 -14.61 5.39 3.98
N ALA A 112 -14.52 6.55 3.33
CA ALA A 112 -13.91 6.68 2.00
C ALA A 112 -12.44 6.26 2.00
N VAL A 113 -11.64 6.74 2.97
CA VAL A 113 -10.23 6.40 3.14
C VAL A 113 -10.07 4.93 3.44
N GLY A 114 -10.80 4.38 4.41
CA GLY A 114 -10.72 2.97 4.80
C GLY A 114 -11.04 2.04 3.62
N ARG A 115 -12.11 2.33 2.85
CA ARG A 115 -12.45 1.57 1.63
C ARG A 115 -11.37 1.69 0.56
N ARG A 116 -10.79 2.88 0.37
CA ARG A 116 -9.71 3.11 -0.60
C ARG A 116 -8.48 2.28 -0.27
N LEU A 117 -8.05 2.28 0.99
CA LEU A 117 -6.92 1.50 1.48
C LEU A 117 -7.18 -0.01 1.37
N ASN A 118 -8.40 -0.47 1.66
CA ASN A 118 -8.76 -1.89 1.52
C ASN A 118 -8.76 -2.38 0.06
N GLN A 119 -8.92 -1.50 -0.91
CA GLN A 119 -8.86 -1.85 -2.34
C GLN A 119 -7.44 -2.16 -2.84
N LEU A 120 -6.39 -1.81 -2.08
CA LEU A 120 -5.02 -2.11 -2.44
C LEU A 120 -4.80 -3.63 -2.57
N PRO A 121 -4.04 -4.07 -3.59
CA PRO A 121 -3.72 -5.48 -3.75
C PRO A 121 -2.78 -5.94 -2.61
N ILE A 122 -2.88 -7.21 -2.22
CA ILE A 122 -1.95 -7.84 -1.27
C ILE A 122 -0.66 -8.25 -1.97
N MET A 123 -0.76 -8.62 -3.24
CA MET A 123 0.37 -9.03 -4.08
C MET A 123 0.41 -8.19 -5.36
N LEU A 124 1.60 -7.84 -5.78
CA LEU A 124 1.84 -7.20 -7.08
C LEU A 124 2.90 -7.99 -7.84
N GLU A 125 2.59 -8.42 -9.06
CA GLU A 125 3.57 -8.97 -10.00
C GLU A 125 3.84 -7.93 -11.11
N VAL A 126 5.09 -7.56 -11.26
CA VAL A 126 5.55 -6.61 -12.27
C VAL A 126 6.39 -7.30 -13.31
N LYS A 127 6.00 -7.18 -14.58
CA LYS A 127 6.84 -7.56 -15.72
C LYS A 127 7.61 -6.34 -16.19
N TYR A 128 8.93 -6.39 -16.14
CA TYR A 128 9.81 -5.28 -16.47
C TYR A 128 11.13 -5.78 -17.06
N LYS A 129 11.54 -5.25 -18.21
CA LYS A 129 12.77 -5.62 -18.93
C LYS A 129 12.92 -7.13 -19.10
N GLY A 130 11.84 -7.80 -19.49
CA GLY A 130 11.80 -9.25 -19.72
C GLY A 130 11.86 -10.14 -18.47
N LYS A 131 11.84 -9.53 -17.27
CA LYS A 131 11.83 -10.24 -15.98
C LYS A 131 10.51 -10.03 -15.24
N LYS A 132 10.19 -10.93 -14.32
CA LYS A 132 9.07 -10.82 -13.39
C LYS A 132 9.59 -10.52 -11.99
N PHE A 133 8.96 -9.56 -11.32
CA PHE A 133 9.24 -9.16 -9.94
C PHE A 133 7.96 -9.29 -9.13
N GLY A 134 8.02 -9.99 -8.01
CA GLY A 134 6.90 -10.14 -7.08
C GLY A 134 7.09 -9.25 -5.86
N PHE A 135 6.01 -8.61 -5.40
CA PHE A 135 6.00 -7.76 -4.21
C PHE A 135 4.90 -8.21 -3.26
N VAL A 136 5.26 -8.34 -2.00
CA VAL A 136 4.37 -8.56 -0.84
C VAL A 136 4.88 -7.70 0.30
N HIS A 137 3.99 -7.32 1.23
CA HIS A 137 4.38 -6.46 2.36
C HIS A 137 5.19 -7.21 3.42
N ALA A 138 4.77 -8.40 3.79
CA ALA A 138 5.43 -9.18 4.84
C ALA A 138 5.85 -10.56 4.34
N ASP A 139 5.04 -11.58 4.58
CA ASP A 139 5.38 -12.96 4.29
C ASP A 139 4.33 -13.63 3.40
N LEU A 140 4.70 -14.75 2.80
CA LEU A 140 3.81 -15.59 2.01
C LEU A 140 3.48 -16.87 2.81
N PRO A 141 2.23 -17.37 2.71
CA PRO A 141 1.83 -18.60 3.38
C PRO A 141 2.58 -19.84 2.86
N VAL A 142 3.18 -19.72 1.67
CA VAL A 142 3.97 -20.77 1.00
C VAL A 142 5.14 -20.13 0.24
N GLN A 143 6.25 -20.86 0.08
CA GLN A 143 7.42 -20.35 -0.65
C GLN A 143 7.30 -20.40 -2.18
N ASP A 144 6.18 -20.92 -2.70
CA ASP A 144 5.87 -20.94 -4.13
C ASP A 144 4.99 -19.75 -4.50
N TRP A 145 5.52 -18.87 -5.37
CA TRP A 145 4.84 -17.65 -5.81
C TRP A 145 3.54 -17.90 -6.57
N GLU A 146 3.53 -18.90 -7.46
CA GLU A 146 2.33 -19.24 -8.25
C GLU A 146 1.24 -19.83 -7.35
N LEU A 147 1.61 -20.75 -6.46
CA LEU A 147 0.70 -21.33 -5.49
C LEU A 147 0.14 -20.26 -4.53
N ALA A 148 0.97 -19.33 -4.05
CA ALA A 148 0.51 -18.21 -3.23
C ALA A 148 -0.53 -17.35 -3.96
N LYS A 149 -0.31 -17.03 -5.24
CA LYS A 149 -1.28 -16.30 -6.06
C LYS A 149 -2.62 -17.05 -6.19
N GLU A 150 -2.59 -18.36 -6.40
CA GLU A 150 -3.79 -19.20 -6.48
C GLU A 150 -4.57 -19.22 -5.16
N MET A 151 -3.89 -19.35 -4.03
CA MET A 151 -4.49 -19.30 -2.69
C MET A 151 -5.20 -17.97 -2.45
N PHE A 152 -4.59 -16.84 -2.81
CA PHE A 152 -5.22 -15.51 -2.67
C PHE A 152 -6.38 -15.29 -3.65
N ARG A 153 -6.35 -15.89 -4.84
CA ARG A 153 -7.47 -15.85 -5.79
C ARG A 153 -8.66 -16.67 -5.31
N SER A 154 -8.42 -17.90 -4.86
CA SER A 154 -9.49 -18.81 -4.40
C SER A 154 -10.17 -18.30 -3.12
N SER A 155 -9.45 -17.62 -2.21
CA SER A 155 -10.05 -16.98 -1.03
C SER A 155 -10.99 -15.80 -1.37
N GLN A 156 -11.04 -15.33 -2.63
CA GLN A 156 -12.05 -14.37 -3.10
C GLN A 156 -13.40 -15.02 -3.45
N LEU A 157 -13.43 -16.35 -3.61
CA LEU A 157 -14.65 -17.10 -3.91
C LEU A 157 -15.43 -17.52 -2.66
N ILE A 158 -14.85 -17.29 -1.47
CA ILE A 158 -15.42 -17.73 -0.17
C ILE A 158 -15.85 -16.52 0.70
N ALA A 159 -15.65 -15.30 0.25
CA ALA A 159 -16.10 -14.05 0.87
C ALA A 159 -17.21 -13.44 0.01
#